data_2a9990fc2a41f9ba31f453c2d0852035
#
_entry.id   2a9990fc2a41f9ba31f453c2d0852035
#
_cell.length_a   1.000
_cell.length_b   1.000
_cell.length_c   1.000
_cell.angle_alpha   90.00
_cell.angle_beta   90.00
_cell.angle_gamma   90.00
#
_symmetry.space_group_name_H-M   'P 1'
#
loop_
_entity.id
_entity.type
_entity.pdbx_description
1 polymer ?
#
loop_
_entity_poly.entity_id
_entity_poly.type
_entity_poly.pdbx_seq_one_letter_code
_entity_poly.pdbx_strand_id
1 'polypeptide(L)'
;MHDRIKTYTRKILEYVNDKNITRDIIDSDETVQWTLTTPLYNIGEHAYYLSDEFRSEHDNIPWAKISGLRHRLVHDYEDTNWTIICDIIFDVLPEFQKQLGEL
;
A
#
# COMPACT_ATOMS: atom_id res chain seq x y z
N MET A 1 -15.42 0.57 -7.71
CA MET A 1 -14.58 -0.61 -7.56
C MET A 1 -13.17 -0.26 -7.09
N HIS A 2 -12.48 0.67 -7.73
CA HIS A 2 -11.16 1.11 -7.28
C HIS A 2 -11.20 2.30 -6.31
N ASP A 3 -12.36 2.71 -5.88
CA ASP A 3 -12.54 3.85 -4.96
C ASP A 3 -11.91 3.61 -3.59
N ARG A 4 -11.99 2.38 -3.08
CA ARG A 4 -11.37 2.05 -1.79
C ARG A 4 -9.85 2.07 -1.89
N ILE A 5 -9.31 1.63 -3.01
CA ILE A 5 -7.87 1.69 -3.26
C ILE A 5 -7.42 3.15 -3.22
N LYS A 6 -8.13 4.04 -3.91
CA LYS A 6 -7.83 5.47 -3.90
C LYS A 6 -7.91 6.06 -2.49
N THR A 7 -8.96 5.74 -1.76
CA THR A 7 -9.19 6.27 -0.42
C THR A 7 -8.10 5.84 0.54
N TYR A 8 -7.78 4.56 0.58
CA TYR A 8 -6.76 4.06 1.50
C TYR A 8 -5.37 4.54 1.13
N THR A 9 -5.06 4.61 -0.15
CA THR A 9 -3.77 5.14 -0.62
C THR A 9 -3.60 6.59 -0.15
N ARG A 10 -4.63 7.42 -0.35
CA ARG A 10 -4.62 8.81 0.10
C ARG A 10 -4.43 8.90 1.61
N LYS A 11 -5.17 8.12 2.37
CA LYS A 11 -5.10 8.15 3.84
C LYS A 11 -3.73 7.74 4.36
N ILE A 12 -3.11 6.74 3.76
CA ILE A 12 -1.75 6.32 4.14
C ILE A 12 -0.76 7.45 3.89
N LEU A 13 -0.80 8.05 2.70
CA LEU A 13 0.13 9.12 2.35
C LEU A 13 -0.09 10.37 3.21
N GLU A 14 -1.34 10.71 3.50
CA GLU A 14 -1.66 11.82 4.42
C GLU A 14 -1.11 11.54 5.83
N TYR A 15 -1.33 10.33 6.34
CA TYR A 15 -0.84 9.95 7.68
C TYR A 15 0.68 10.06 7.77
N VAL A 16 1.36 9.49 6.78
CA VAL A 16 2.82 9.52 6.75
C VAL A 16 3.34 10.95 6.67
N ASN A 17 2.71 11.78 5.85
CA ASN A 17 3.13 13.17 5.67
C ASN A 17 2.80 14.03 6.91
N ASP A 18 1.56 13.93 7.39
CA ASP A 18 1.08 14.79 8.49
C ASP A 18 1.78 14.49 9.82
N LYS A 19 2.14 13.26 10.05
CA LYS A 19 2.81 12.82 11.28
C LYS A 19 4.33 12.74 11.13
N ASN A 20 4.85 13.13 9.98
CA ASN A 20 6.29 13.06 9.69
C ASN A 20 6.85 11.65 9.94
N ILE A 21 6.13 10.63 9.47
CA ILE A 21 6.53 9.24 9.64
C ILE A 21 7.69 8.95 8.69
N THR A 22 8.81 8.47 9.24
CA THR A 22 10.01 8.12 8.48
C THR A 22 10.16 6.61 8.42
N ARG A 23 11.09 6.14 7.57
CA ARG A 23 11.44 4.72 7.51
C ARG A 23 11.87 4.19 8.86
N ASP A 24 12.69 4.96 9.59
CA ASP A 24 13.17 4.56 10.91
C ASP A 24 12.03 4.43 11.92
N ILE A 25 11.06 5.33 11.86
CA ILE A 25 9.87 5.27 12.72
C ILE A 25 9.06 4.01 12.41
N ILE A 26 8.81 3.73 11.15
CA ILE A 26 8.06 2.53 10.76
C ILE A 26 8.78 1.26 11.23
N ASP A 27 10.09 1.23 11.07
CA ASP A 27 10.89 0.06 11.43
C ASP A 27 10.88 -0.21 12.94
N SER A 28 10.77 0.82 13.76
CA SER A 28 10.94 0.70 15.21
C SER A 28 9.67 0.92 16.04
N ASP A 29 8.60 1.48 15.48
CA ASP A 29 7.40 1.85 16.24
C ASP A 29 6.25 0.90 15.92
N GLU A 30 5.97 0.00 16.86
CA GLU A 30 4.92 -1.01 16.69
C GLU A 30 3.53 -0.40 16.49
N THR A 31 3.24 0.71 17.17
CA THR A 31 1.95 1.38 17.02
C THR A 31 1.77 1.92 15.61
N VAL A 32 2.82 2.48 15.02
CA VAL A 32 2.80 2.94 13.64
C VAL A 32 2.61 1.75 12.69
N GLN A 33 3.31 0.65 12.94
CA GLN A 33 3.16 -0.57 12.15
C GLN A 33 1.71 -1.07 12.17
N TRP A 34 1.09 -1.10 13.34
CA TRP A 34 -0.30 -1.51 13.49
C TRP A 34 -1.25 -0.57 12.73
N THR A 35 -1.00 0.73 12.83
CA THR A 35 -1.82 1.73 12.14
C THR A 35 -1.77 1.53 10.63
N LEU A 36 -0.60 1.22 10.08
CA LEU A 36 -0.40 1.07 8.64
C LEU A 36 -0.86 -0.29 8.11
N THR A 37 -0.85 -1.32 8.94
CA THR A 37 -1.13 -2.70 8.49
C THR A 37 -2.50 -2.83 7.84
N THR A 38 -3.57 -2.39 8.50
CA THR A 38 -4.92 -2.55 8.00
C THR A 38 -5.16 -1.83 6.66
N PRO A 39 -4.84 -0.54 6.52
CA PRO A 39 -5.07 0.13 5.24
C PRO A 39 -4.19 -0.42 4.12
N LEU A 40 -2.94 -0.79 4.41
CA LEU A 40 -2.07 -1.39 3.39
C LEU A 40 -2.59 -2.75 2.96
N TYR A 41 -3.03 -3.57 3.91
CA TYR A 41 -3.65 -4.86 3.59
C TYR A 41 -4.88 -4.66 2.70
N ASN A 42 -5.72 -3.69 3.03
CA ASN A 42 -6.94 -3.43 2.26
C ASN A 42 -6.63 -3.00 0.82
N ILE A 43 -5.60 -2.19 0.62
CA ILE A 43 -5.17 -1.83 -0.73
C ILE A 43 -4.77 -3.09 -1.51
N GLY A 44 -3.97 -3.94 -0.89
CA GLY A 44 -3.53 -5.18 -1.52
C GLY A 44 -4.68 -6.12 -1.82
N GLU A 45 -5.62 -6.25 -0.90
CA GLU A 45 -6.80 -7.09 -1.05
C GLU A 45 -7.66 -6.64 -2.24
N HIS A 46 -7.98 -5.35 -2.27
CA HIS A 46 -8.80 -4.81 -3.36
C HIS A 46 -8.10 -4.90 -4.71
N ALA A 47 -6.79 -4.65 -4.75
CA ALA A 47 -6.03 -4.78 -5.99
C ALA A 47 -5.99 -6.24 -6.47
N TYR A 48 -5.86 -7.17 -5.54
CA TYR A 48 -5.83 -8.60 -5.86
C TYR A 48 -7.12 -9.05 -6.55
N TYR A 49 -8.27 -8.50 -6.16
CA TYR A 49 -9.56 -8.89 -6.71
C TYR A 49 -9.99 -8.09 -7.94
N LEU A 50 -9.17 -7.17 -8.44
CA LEU A 50 -9.43 -6.55 -9.73
C LEU A 50 -9.30 -7.62 -10.83
N SER A 51 -10.11 -7.50 -11.87
CA SER A 51 -10.08 -8.48 -12.97
C SER A 51 -8.74 -8.42 -13.70
N ASP A 52 -8.37 -9.56 -14.29
CA ASP A 52 -7.16 -9.63 -15.13
C ASP A 52 -7.27 -8.67 -16.30
N GLU A 53 -8.47 -8.53 -16.87
CA GLU A 53 -8.73 -7.62 -17.98
C GLU A 53 -8.44 -6.18 -17.56
N PHE A 54 -8.97 -5.74 -16.42
CA PHE A 54 -8.74 -4.38 -15.92
C PHE A 54 -7.25 -4.13 -15.70
N ARG A 55 -6.55 -5.06 -15.06
CA ARG A 55 -5.11 -4.92 -14.80
C ARG A 55 -4.29 -4.88 -16.07
N SER A 56 -4.69 -5.66 -17.08
CA SER A 56 -4.01 -5.65 -18.38
C SER A 56 -4.22 -4.34 -19.13
N GLU A 57 -5.41 -3.76 -19.01
CA GLU A 57 -5.72 -2.47 -19.64
C GLU A 57 -4.95 -1.31 -18.99
N HIS A 58 -4.50 -1.51 -17.76
CA HIS A 58 -3.76 -0.49 -16.99
C HIS A 58 -2.43 -1.06 -16.50
N ASP A 59 -1.69 -1.70 -17.40
CA ASP A 59 -0.47 -2.42 -17.07
C ASP A 59 0.73 -1.53 -16.73
N ASN A 60 0.60 -0.22 -16.92
CA ASN A 60 1.57 0.75 -16.44
C ASN A 60 1.56 0.89 -14.90
N ILE A 61 0.51 0.40 -14.25
CA ILE A 61 0.39 0.43 -12.79
C ILE A 61 1.01 -0.86 -12.22
N PRO A 62 1.84 -0.77 -11.17
CA PRO A 62 2.53 -1.96 -10.63
C PRO A 62 1.60 -2.82 -9.75
N TRP A 63 0.58 -3.41 -10.34
CA TRP A 63 -0.43 -4.18 -9.63
C TRP A 63 0.15 -5.32 -8.80
N ALA A 64 1.20 -5.99 -9.30
CA ALA A 64 1.81 -7.10 -8.57
C ALA A 64 2.42 -6.66 -7.25
N LYS A 65 3.07 -5.49 -7.22
CA LYS A 65 3.63 -4.94 -5.99
C LYS A 65 2.55 -4.55 -5.01
N ILE A 66 1.46 -3.98 -5.50
CA ILE A 66 0.35 -3.52 -4.66
C ILE A 66 -0.42 -4.72 -4.11
N SER A 67 -0.82 -5.66 -4.96
CA SER A 67 -1.56 -6.84 -4.50
C SER A 67 -0.71 -7.72 -3.59
N GLY A 68 0.61 -7.70 -3.76
CA GLY A 68 1.54 -8.41 -2.89
C GLY A 68 1.52 -7.96 -1.44
N LEU A 69 1.06 -6.73 -1.15
CA LEU A 69 0.91 -6.25 0.23
C LEU A 69 0.00 -7.16 1.05
N ARG A 70 -1.06 -7.66 0.43
CA ARG A 70 -2.00 -8.58 1.06
C ARG A 70 -1.28 -9.79 1.66
N HIS A 71 -0.44 -10.43 0.88
CA HIS A 71 0.31 -11.61 1.30
C HIS A 71 1.32 -11.28 2.39
N ARG A 72 2.04 -10.18 2.22
CA ARG A 72 3.11 -9.79 3.14
C ARG A 72 2.60 -9.43 4.54
N LEU A 73 1.35 -8.96 4.64
CA LEU A 73 0.81 -8.42 5.88
C LEU A 73 -0.14 -9.37 6.62
N VAL A 74 -0.54 -10.49 5.99
CA VAL A 74 -1.53 -11.41 6.57
C VAL A 74 -0.91 -12.55 7.37
N HIS A 75 0.19 -13.10 6.88
CA HIS A 75 0.64 -14.39 7.38
C HIS A 75 1.34 -14.36 8.72
N ASP A 76 2.00 -13.30 9.06
CA ASP A 76 2.65 -13.17 10.35
C ASP A 76 3.24 -11.77 10.41
N TYR A 77 2.49 -10.84 10.97
CA TYR A 77 2.97 -9.48 10.94
C TYR A 77 4.23 -9.29 11.81
N GLU A 78 4.50 -10.20 12.74
CA GLU A 78 5.76 -10.17 13.51
C GLU A 78 6.96 -10.44 12.60
N ASP A 79 6.74 -11.22 11.54
CA ASP A 79 7.77 -11.51 10.54
C ASP A 79 7.66 -10.62 9.30
N THR A 80 6.81 -9.60 9.34
CA THR A 80 6.66 -8.68 8.22
C THR A 80 7.99 -7.98 7.92
N ASN A 81 8.38 -8.00 6.66
CA ASN A 81 9.58 -7.28 6.22
C ASN A 81 9.23 -5.81 6.02
N TRP A 82 9.38 -5.03 7.07
CA TRP A 82 9.02 -3.60 7.04
C TRP A 82 9.92 -2.79 6.10
N THR A 83 11.12 -3.27 5.79
CA THR A 83 11.97 -2.61 4.78
C THR A 83 11.28 -2.62 3.42
N ILE A 84 10.74 -3.77 3.02
CA ILE A 84 10.01 -3.87 1.74
C ILE A 84 8.73 -3.03 1.78
N ILE A 85 8.01 -3.06 2.91
CA ILE A 85 6.79 -2.26 3.06
C ILE A 85 7.12 -0.76 2.96
N CYS A 86 8.20 -0.30 3.58
CA CYS A 86 8.66 1.09 3.48
C CYS A 86 8.97 1.47 2.04
N ASP A 87 9.63 0.59 1.29
CA ASP A 87 9.91 0.85 -0.12
C ASP A 87 8.61 1.06 -0.91
N ILE A 88 7.58 0.28 -0.61
CA ILE A 88 6.29 0.45 -1.27
C ILE A 88 5.66 1.78 -0.87
N ILE A 89 5.64 2.13 0.42
CA ILE A 89 5.03 3.37 0.90
C ILE A 89 5.71 4.60 0.30
N PHE A 90 7.04 4.64 0.30
CA PHE A 90 7.77 5.84 -0.08
C PHE A 90 8.13 5.90 -1.56
N ASP A 91 8.38 4.76 -2.19
CA ASP A 91 8.86 4.73 -3.56
C ASP A 91 7.78 4.34 -4.58
N VAL A 92 6.71 3.67 -4.15
CA VAL A 92 5.66 3.18 -5.07
C VAL A 92 4.34 3.93 -4.91
N LEU A 93 3.86 4.10 -3.68
CA LEU A 93 2.52 4.68 -3.45
C LEU A 93 2.35 6.10 -3.99
N PRO A 94 3.32 7.01 -3.92
CA PRO A 94 3.12 8.36 -4.45
C PRO A 94 2.80 8.38 -5.94
N GLU A 95 3.53 7.60 -6.74
CA GLU A 95 3.26 7.48 -8.18
C GLU A 95 1.99 6.70 -8.43
N PHE A 96 1.75 5.66 -7.64
CA PHE A 96 0.53 4.86 -7.71
C PHE A 96 -0.70 5.75 -7.50
N GLN A 97 -0.65 6.67 -6.55
CA GLN A 97 -1.74 7.62 -6.32
C GLN A 97 -2.04 8.46 -7.56
N LYS A 98 -0.99 8.95 -8.21
CA LYS A 98 -1.14 9.72 -9.46
C LYS A 98 -1.77 8.87 -10.55
N GLN A 99 -1.29 7.64 -10.71
CA GLN A 99 -1.82 6.71 -11.71
C GLN A 99 -3.29 6.39 -11.47
N LEU A 100 -3.69 6.23 -10.21
CA LEU A 100 -5.11 6.01 -9.86
C LEU A 100 -5.96 7.21 -10.25
N GLY A 101 -5.44 8.42 -10.10
CA GLY A 101 -6.16 9.64 -10.46
C GLY A 101 -6.41 9.77 -11.95
N GLU A 102 -5.65 9.05 -12.78
CA GLU A 102 -5.79 9.08 -14.23
C GLU A 102 -6.77 8.01 -14.75
N LEU A 103 -7.26 7.15 -13.88
CA LEU A 103 -8.27 6.16 -14.25
C LEU A 103 -9.66 6.87 -14.42
#